data_0ea11fc200623333625f85fcaa4c8edb
#
_entry.id   0ea11fc200623333625f85fcaa4c8edb
#
_cell.length_a   1.000
_cell.length_b   1.000
_cell.length_c   1.000
_cell.angle_alpha   90.00
_cell.angle_beta   90.00
_cell.angle_gamma   90.00
#
_symmetry.space_group_name_H-M   'P 1'
#
loop_
_entity.id
_entity.type
_entity.pdbx_description
1 polymer ?
#
loop_
_entity_poly.entity_id
_entity_poly.type
_entity_poly.pdbx_seq_one_letter_code
_entity_poly.pdbx_strand_id
1 'polypeptide(L)'
;MTGRPAEADLSGKAHGGLALSLASSHLGFHVHAGFLAALTKNGIRPGHIGAASSGAFVGGLYAFGLDPSEISSLLASRRMRRAFWEWRGPLRGFGMLANLAGFTGFLTGRKVANFLRAYLGQTRIENCKRAELSLAVTNLTRGESQIVREGPMVEYIVASCAVPGLFRGYKIDGELFWDGAVSDSSPFQHFLTDDRISSVLVHVVSHKEPWRSARPTVAWAFGQAHQIVADRFLELGLECGSLRGKRILALTTSVPKYGFWQRGTSEPLYEAGYKTVEENLENIRELL
;
A
#
# COMPACT_ATOMS: atom_id res chain seq x y z
N MET A 1 -6.86 -4.35 -33.85
CA MET A 1 -7.18 -5.67 -33.30
C MET A 1 -6.87 -5.60 -31.81
N THR A 2 -7.88 -5.38 -31.00
CA THR A 2 -7.82 -5.26 -29.54
C THR A 2 -8.09 -6.65 -28.97
N GLY A 3 -7.01 -7.40 -28.65
CA GLY A 3 -7.15 -8.66 -27.94
C GLY A 3 -7.70 -8.40 -26.54
N ARG A 4 -8.87 -8.96 -26.22
CA ARG A 4 -9.32 -9.10 -24.84
C ARG A 4 -8.27 -9.92 -24.08
N PRO A 5 -7.86 -9.49 -22.86
CA PRO A 5 -7.06 -10.36 -22.02
C PRO A 5 -7.88 -11.63 -21.69
N ALA A 6 -7.21 -12.77 -21.71
CA ALA A 6 -7.79 -14.05 -21.34
C ALA A 6 -8.46 -13.96 -19.97
N GLU A 7 -9.68 -14.48 -19.85
CA GLU A 7 -10.35 -14.65 -18.56
C GLU A 7 -9.49 -15.57 -17.69
N ALA A 8 -8.84 -15.01 -16.67
CA ALA A 8 -8.10 -15.79 -15.70
C ALA A 8 -9.10 -16.68 -14.93
N ASP A 9 -8.76 -17.94 -14.82
CA ASP A 9 -9.53 -18.91 -14.04
C ASP A 9 -9.62 -18.48 -12.57
N LEU A 10 -10.77 -17.91 -12.19
CA LEU A 10 -11.08 -17.46 -10.83
C LEU A 10 -11.62 -18.61 -9.95
N SER A 11 -11.47 -19.89 -10.32
CA SER A 11 -12.08 -21.05 -9.67
C SER A 11 -11.53 -21.39 -8.28
N GLY A 12 -10.45 -20.76 -7.82
CA GLY A 12 -9.99 -20.91 -6.45
C GLY A 12 -10.86 -20.08 -5.49
N LYS A 13 -11.62 -20.74 -4.60
CA LYS A 13 -12.39 -20.06 -3.56
C LYS A 13 -11.48 -19.19 -2.71
N ALA A 14 -11.87 -17.93 -2.47
CA ALA A 14 -11.21 -17.06 -1.50
C ALA A 14 -11.30 -17.68 -0.10
N HIS A 15 -10.23 -17.56 0.71
CA HIS A 15 -10.28 -17.92 2.13
C HIS A 15 -11.04 -16.81 2.86
N GLY A 16 -12.38 -16.95 2.94
CA GLY A 16 -13.30 -15.90 3.43
C GLY A 16 -12.96 -15.37 4.82
N GLY A 17 -12.37 -16.20 5.68
CA GLY A 17 -11.93 -15.80 7.01
C GLY A 17 -10.53 -15.20 7.10
N LEU A 18 -9.77 -15.13 5.98
CA LEU A 18 -8.43 -14.56 5.95
C LEU A 18 -8.48 -13.10 5.48
N ALA A 19 -7.95 -12.20 6.30
CA ALA A 19 -7.63 -10.84 5.89
C ALA A 19 -6.10 -10.68 5.67
N LEU A 20 -5.73 -9.88 4.67
CA LEU A 20 -4.35 -9.48 4.41
C LEU A 20 -4.21 -7.97 4.59
N SER A 21 -3.31 -7.55 5.47
CA SER A 21 -2.89 -6.16 5.57
C SER A 21 -1.59 -5.94 4.80
N LEU A 22 -1.61 -5.02 3.83
CA LEU A 22 -0.43 -4.56 3.11
C LEU A 22 -0.02 -3.19 3.66
N ALA A 23 1.03 -3.19 4.48
CA ALA A 23 1.50 -2.00 5.15
C ALA A 23 2.07 -0.96 4.18
N SER A 24 2.10 0.29 4.64
CA SER A 24 2.79 1.35 3.92
C SER A 24 4.29 1.10 3.85
N SER A 25 4.92 1.48 2.76
CA SER A 25 6.37 1.39 2.63
C SER A 25 6.90 2.35 1.58
N HIS A 26 8.11 2.87 1.78
CA HIS A 26 8.81 3.60 0.74
C HIS A 26 9.12 2.66 -0.43
N LEU A 27 8.46 2.87 -1.59
CA LEU A 27 8.64 2.07 -2.81
C LEU A 27 8.41 0.56 -2.67
N GLY A 28 7.64 0.12 -1.67
CA GLY A 28 7.31 -1.29 -1.43
C GLY A 28 6.40 -1.95 -2.47
N PHE A 29 6.05 -1.25 -3.55
CA PHE A 29 5.13 -1.74 -4.59
C PHE A 29 5.52 -3.11 -5.13
N HIS A 30 6.78 -3.29 -5.56
CA HIS A 30 7.25 -4.55 -6.12
C HIS A 30 7.35 -5.66 -5.06
N VAL A 31 7.69 -5.31 -3.82
CA VAL A 31 7.75 -6.26 -2.71
C VAL A 31 6.37 -6.82 -2.41
N HIS A 32 5.34 -5.97 -2.31
CA HIS A 32 3.95 -6.40 -2.12
C HIS A 32 3.44 -7.22 -3.32
N ALA A 33 3.81 -6.86 -4.54
CA ALA A 33 3.43 -7.63 -5.73
C ALA A 33 4.04 -9.04 -5.72
N GLY A 34 5.31 -9.18 -5.34
CA GLY A 34 5.97 -10.47 -5.18
C GLY A 34 5.34 -11.32 -4.06
N PHE A 35 5.03 -10.70 -2.93
CA PHE A 35 4.34 -11.34 -1.82
C PHE A 35 2.98 -11.91 -2.25
N LEU A 36 2.16 -11.11 -2.92
CA LEU A 36 0.87 -11.55 -3.45
C LEU A 36 1.01 -12.65 -4.52
N ALA A 37 2.06 -12.59 -5.34
CA ALA A 37 2.33 -13.62 -6.34
C ALA A 37 2.62 -14.98 -5.70
N ALA A 38 3.46 -15.01 -4.65
CA ALA A 38 3.76 -16.23 -3.94
C ALA A 38 2.53 -16.79 -3.19
N LEU A 39 1.73 -15.94 -2.54
CA LEU A 39 0.45 -16.35 -1.94
C LEU A 39 -0.46 -16.99 -2.99
N THR A 40 -0.65 -16.32 -4.13
CA THR A 40 -1.53 -16.78 -5.22
C THR A 40 -1.06 -18.11 -5.80
N LYS A 41 0.26 -18.28 -6.03
CA LYS A 41 0.87 -19.51 -6.51
C LYS A 41 0.62 -20.69 -5.56
N ASN A 42 0.65 -20.43 -4.25
CA ASN A 42 0.41 -21.43 -3.22
C ASN A 42 -1.10 -21.63 -2.91
N GLY A 43 -1.99 -21.08 -3.73
CA GLY A 43 -3.44 -21.22 -3.58
C GLY A 43 -4.04 -20.39 -2.44
N ILE A 44 -3.26 -19.49 -1.81
CA ILE A 44 -3.69 -18.65 -0.69
C ILE A 44 -4.27 -17.35 -1.24
N ARG A 45 -5.58 -17.16 -1.08
CA ARG A 45 -6.32 -16.00 -1.60
C ARG A 45 -7.08 -15.32 -0.48
N PRO A 46 -6.58 -14.17 0.04
CA PRO A 46 -7.29 -13.40 1.06
C PRO A 46 -8.68 -12.95 0.56
N GLY A 47 -9.70 -13.10 1.41
CA GLY A 47 -11.05 -12.58 1.13
C GLY A 47 -11.18 -11.09 1.43
N HIS A 48 -10.27 -10.54 2.26
CA HIS A 48 -10.27 -9.15 2.70
C HIS A 48 -8.86 -8.56 2.59
N ILE A 49 -8.75 -7.32 2.11
CA ILE A 49 -7.49 -6.58 2.01
C ILE A 49 -7.63 -5.24 2.70
N GLY A 50 -6.77 -5.00 3.70
CA GLY A 50 -6.53 -3.69 4.29
C GLY A 50 -5.21 -3.14 3.78
N ALA A 51 -5.15 -1.89 3.35
CA ALA A 51 -3.94 -1.43 2.71
C ALA A 51 -3.69 0.08 2.88
N ALA A 52 -2.41 0.46 2.98
CA ALA A 52 -1.97 1.85 3.06
C ALA A 52 -0.84 2.14 2.06
N SER A 53 -0.82 3.31 1.46
CA SER A 53 0.25 3.82 0.59
C SER A 53 0.63 2.85 -0.55
N SER A 54 1.89 2.36 -0.59
CA SER A 54 2.31 1.36 -1.57
C SER A 54 1.48 0.08 -1.51
N GLY A 55 1.07 -0.33 -0.32
CA GLY A 55 0.14 -1.43 -0.11
C GLY A 55 -1.23 -1.14 -0.72
N ALA A 56 -1.76 0.09 -0.56
CA ALA A 56 -3.04 0.50 -1.15
C ALA A 56 -3.02 0.46 -2.68
N PHE A 57 -1.91 0.86 -3.27
CA PHE A 57 -1.74 0.79 -4.73
C PHE A 57 -1.79 -0.65 -5.25
N VAL A 58 -1.00 -1.54 -4.64
CA VAL A 58 -0.89 -2.95 -5.07
C VAL A 58 -2.12 -3.74 -4.65
N GLY A 59 -2.56 -3.58 -3.40
CA GLY A 59 -3.76 -4.23 -2.86
C GLY A 59 -5.02 -3.85 -3.61
N GLY A 60 -5.14 -2.57 -4.01
CA GLY A 60 -6.24 -2.09 -4.84
C GLY A 60 -6.28 -2.77 -6.21
N LEU A 61 -5.15 -2.80 -6.93
CA LEU A 61 -5.08 -3.49 -8.23
C LEU A 61 -5.40 -4.98 -8.11
N TYR A 62 -4.90 -5.63 -7.05
CA TYR A 62 -5.19 -7.04 -6.79
C TYR A 62 -6.66 -7.28 -6.44
N ALA A 63 -7.24 -6.50 -5.54
CA ALA A 63 -8.65 -6.62 -5.16
C ALA A 63 -9.59 -6.38 -6.33
N PHE A 64 -9.24 -5.46 -7.24
CA PHE A 64 -9.97 -5.23 -8.49
C PHE A 64 -9.98 -6.48 -9.39
N GLY A 65 -8.91 -7.27 -9.39
CA GLY A 65 -8.81 -8.51 -10.15
C GLY A 65 -7.58 -8.67 -11.05
N LEU A 66 -6.61 -7.73 -11.03
CA LEU A 66 -5.35 -7.92 -11.76
C LEU A 66 -4.51 -9.02 -11.11
N ASP A 67 -3.84 -9.80 -11.95
CA ASP A 67 -2.90 -10.79 -11.45
C ASP A 67 -1.59 -10.16 -10.97
N PRO A 68 -0.92 -10.73 -9.96
CA PRO A 68 0.34 -10.18 -9.44
C PRO A 68 1.43 -9.97 -10.49
N SER A 69 1.47 -10.80 -11.53
CA SER A 69 2.39 -10.66 -12.68
C SER A 69 2.05 -9.43 -13.54
N GLU A 70 0.76 -9.17 -13.76
CA GLU A 70 0.28 -7.98 -14.46
C GLU A 70 0.59 -6.73 -13.64
N ILE A 71 0.36 -6.79 -12.32
CA ILE A 71 0.69 -5.69 -11.38
C ILE A 71 2.19 -5.39 -11.44
N SER A 72 3.06 -6.42 -11.37
CA SER A 72 4.51 -6.24 -11.48
C SER A 72 4.92 -5.58 -12.79
N SER A 73 4.38 -6.06 -13.92
CA SER A 73 4.63 -5.51 -15.25
C SER A 73 4.18 -4.04 -15.36
N LEU A 74 3.03 -3.72 -14.78
CA LEU A 74 2.47 -2.37 -14.72
C LEU A 74 3.38 -1.43 -13.92
N LEU A 75 3.85 -1.87 -12.75
CA LEU A 75 4.75 -1.13 -11.89
C LEU A 75 6.11 -0.86 -12.55
N ALA A 76 6.67 -1.83 -13.30
CA ALA A 76 7.93 -1.69 -14.03
C ALA A 76 7.82 -0.78 -15.26
N SER A 77 6.61 -0.43 -15.70
CA SER A 77 6.35 0.30 -16.94
C SER A 77 6.93 1.71 -16.95
N ARG A 78 7.30 2.21 -18.14
CA ARG A 78 7.69 3.61 -18.33
C ARG A 78 6.52 4.58 -18.04
N ARG A 79 5.26 4.11 -18.20
CA ARG A 79 4.06 4.91 -17.92
C ARG A 79 3.94 5.17 -16.42
N MET A 80 4.18 4.16 -15.57
CA MET A 80 4.20 4.31 -14.11
C MET A 80 5.23 5.35 -13.67
N ARG A 81 6.48 5.24 -14.15
CA ARG A 81 7.53 6.23 -13.82
C ARG A 81 7.16 7.66 -14.25
N ARG A 82 6.55 7.83 -15.44
CA ARG A 82 6.11 9.14 -15.93
C ARG A 82 4.92 9.70 -15.13
N ALA A 83 4.11 8.86 -14.50
CA ALA A 83 2.98 9.29 -13.67
C ALA A 83 3.45 10.05 -12.41
N PHE A 84 4.64 9.75 -11.90
CA PHE A 84 5.27 10.47 -10.78
C PHE A 84 6.12 11.68 -11.20
N TRP A 85 6.10 12.06 -12.49
CA TRP A 85 6.83 13.23 -12.97
C TRP A 85 5.90 14.36 -13.36
N GLU A 86 5.95 15.48 -12.63
CA GLU A 86 5.22 16.71 -12.95
C GLU A 86 6.20 17.87 -13.15
N TRP A 87 6.24 18.48 -14.36
CA TRP A 87 7.16 19.54 -14.72
C TRP A 87 7.04 20.80 -13.85
N ARG A 88 5.85 21.07 -13.27
CA ARG A 88 5.62 22.17 -12.32
C ARG A 88 5.98 21.81 -10.86
N GLY A 89 6.49 20.61 -10.59
CA GLY A 89 6.91 20.19 -9.27
C GLY A 89 7.93 21.13 -8.63
N PRO A 90 9.04 21.49 -9.32
CA PRO A 90 10.05 22.39 -8.75
C PRO A 90 9.51 23.76 -8.34
N LEU A 91 8.58 24.33 -9.12
CA LEU A 91 7.94 25.62 -8.78
C LEU A 91 7.10 25.53 -7.50
N ARG A 92 6.37 24.42 -7.33
CA ARG A 92 5.62 24.15 -6.09
C ARG A 92 6.55 23.89 -4.90
N GLY A 93 7.68 23.24 -5.13
CA GLY A 93 8.71 23.04 -4.13
C GLY A 93 9.25 24.35 -3.56
N PHE A 94 9.45 25.36 -4.40
CA PHE A 94 9.84 26.70 -3.94
C PHE A 94 8.74 27.31 -3.03
N GLY A 95 7.48 27.25 -3.45
CA GLY A 95 6.36 27.72 -2.61
C GLY A 95 6.26 27.01 -1.25
N MET A 96 6.55 25.70 -1.23
CA MET A 96 6.60 24.90 0.00
C MET A 96 7.77 25.32 0.90
N LEU A 97 8.96 25.49 0.35
CA LEU A 97 10.14 25.94 1.11
C LEU A 97 9.94 27.37 1.68
N ALA A 98 9.24 28.21 0.93
CA ALA A 98 8.85 29.55 1.38
C ALA A 98 7.64 29.55 2.33
N ASN A 99 7.15 28.37 2.72
CA ASN A 99 5.98 28.20 3.59
C ASN A 99 4.72 28.97 3.12
N LEU A 100 4.51 29.05 1.81
CA LEU A 100 3.36 29.74 1.25
C LEU A 100 2.10 28.87 1.39
N ALA A 101 0.99 29.48 1.76
CA ALA A 101 -0.29 28.80 1.92
C ALA A 101 -0.72 28.07 0.61
N GLY A 102 -1.16 26.82 0.75
CA GLY A 102 -1.58 25.98 -0.37
C GLY A 102 -0.45 25.22 -1.09
N PHE A 103 0.81 25.39 -0.67
CA PHE A 103 1.98 24.67 -1.21
C PHE A 103 2.46 23.63 -0.18
N THR A 104 1.86 22.44 -0.19
CA THR A 104 2.15 21.36 0.76
C THR A 104 2.92 20.18 0.14
N GLY A 105 3.30 20.25 -1.13
CA GLY A 105 4.04 19.18 -1.82
C GLY A 105 4.29 19.48 -3.31
N PHE A 106 5.18 18.69 -3.90
CA PHE A 106 5.64 18.82 -5.29
C PHE A 106 4.62 18.33 -6.31
N LEU A 107 3.94 17.22 -6.02
CA LEU A 107 3.07 16.49 -6.94
C LEU A 107 1.59 16.73 -6.62
N THR A 108 0.75 16.73 -7.66
CA THR A 108 -0.72 16.85 -7.50
C THR A 108 -1.43 15.51 -7.42
N GLY A 109 -0.78 14.41 -7.80
CA GLY A 109 -1.38 13.09 -7.91
C GLY A 109 -2.24 12.87 -9.17
N ARG A 110 -2.55 13.92 -9.94
CA ARG A 110 -3.43 13.82 -11.14
C ARG A 110 -2.91 12.83 -12.19
N LYS A 111 -1.59 12.81 -12.42
CA LYS A 111 -1.01 11.87 -13.40
C LYS A 111 -1.07 10.43 -12.91
N VAL A 112 -0.92 10.21 -11.59
CA VAL A 112 -1.09 8.89 -10.97
C VAL A 112 -2.54 8.45 -11.07
N ALA A 113 -3.50 9.34 -10.78
CA ALA A 113 -4.92 9.05 -10.94
C ALA A 113 -5.26 8.69 -12.40
N ASN A 114 -4.78 9.46 -13.39
CA ASN A 114 -5.01 9.16 -14.80
C ASN A 114 -4.38 7.83 -15.24
N PHE A 115 -3.21 7.50 -14.67
CA PHE A 115 -2.57 6.22 -14.91
C PHE A 115 -3.43 5.07 -14.38
N LEU A 116 -3.91 5.16 -13.14
CA LEU A 116 -4.76 4.13 -12.53
C LEU A 116 -6.11 4.01 -13.24
N ARG A 117 -6.74 5.12 -13.65
CA ARG A 117 -8.02 5.11 -14.39
C ARG A 117 -7.93 4.36 -15.72
N ALA A 118 -6.75 4.30 -16.34
CA ALA A 118 -6.57 3.54 -17.58
C ALA A 118 -6.74 2.02 -17.36
N TYR A 119 -6.60 1.52 -16.13
CA TYR A 119 -6.75 0.11 -15.76
C TYR A 119 -8.02 -0.16 -14.95
N LEU A 120 -8.34 0.72 -14.00
CA LEU A 120 -9.45 0.55 -13.07
C LEU A 120 -10.75 1.23 -13.52
N GLY A 121 -10.70 2.11 -14.54
CA GLY A 121 -11.87 2.87 -14.99
C GLY A 121 -12.44 3.75 -13.89
N GLN A 122 -13.74 3.71 -13.72
CA GLN A 122 -14.53 4.39 -12.68
C GLN A 122 -14.96 3.45 -11.55
N THR A 123 -14.21 2.37 -11.34
CA THR A 123 -14.55 1.37 -10.32
C THR A 123 -14.60 2.00 -8.94
N ARG A 124 -15.58 1.56 -8.15
CA ARG A 124 -15.72 1.91 -6.74
C ARG A 124 -15.14 0.80 -5.86
N ILE A 125 -14.68 1.12 -4.66
CA ILE A 125 -14.03 0.20 -3.72
C ILE A 125 -14.93 -1.01 -3.42
N GLU A 126 -16.20 -0.76 -3.13
CA GLU A 126 -17.20 -1.78 -2.82
C GLU A 126 -17.52 -2.73 -3.99
N ASN A 127 -17.07 -2.41 -5.20
CA ASN A 127 -17.27 -3.23 -6.40
C ASN A 127 -16.04 -4.07 -6.77
N CYS A 128 -15.06 -4.20 -5.87
CA CYS A 128 -13.93 -5.10 -6.07
C CYS A 128 -14.37 -6.55 -6.15
N LYS A 129 -13.81 -7.31 -7.12
CA LYS A 129 -14.30 -8.66 -7.47
C LYS A 129 -13.53 -9.78 -6.78
N ARG A 130 -12.24 -9.57 -6.48
CA ARG A 130 -11.36 -10.63 -5.97
C ARG A 130 -11.31 -10.67 -4.45
N ALA A 131 -11.37 -9.51 -3.79
CA ALA A 131 -11.38 -9.39 -2.34
C ALA A 131 -12.10 -8.10 -1.93
N GLU A 132 -12.70 -8.08 -0.74
CA GLU A 132 -13.18 -6.85 -0.12
C GLU A 132 -11.99 -5.94 0.19
N LEU A 133 -12.06 -4.68 -0.23
CA LEU A 133 -10.95 -3.72 -0.08
C LEU A 133 -11.27 -2.67 0.97
N SER A 134 -10.32 -2.40 1.83
CA SER A 134 -10.32 -1.26 2.75
C SER A 134 -9.00 -0.49 2.64
N LEU A 135 -9.09 0.83 2.50
CA LEU A 135 -7.94 1.71 2.31
C LEU A 135 -7.79 2.66 3.50
N ALA A 136 -6.60 2.71 4.07
CA ALA A 136 -6.28 3.72 5.08
C ALA A 136 -5.94 5.05 4.41
N VAL A 137 -6.52 6.12 4.90
CA VAL A 137 -6.21 7.51 4.52
C VAL A 137 -6.21 8.40 5.76
N THR A 138 -5.44 9.48 5.72
CA THR A 138 -5.46 10.50 6.77
C THR A 138 -6.30 11.69 6.32
N ASN A 139 -7.47 11.86 6.91
CA ASN A 139 -8.37 12.97 6.59
C ASN A 139 -7.95 14.22 7.35
N LEU A 140 -7.30 15.15 6.65
CA LEU A 140 -6.82 16.41 7.24
C LEU A 140 -7.94 17.41 7.54
N THR A 141 -9.04 17.34 6.79
CA THR A 141 -10.18 18.23 7.00
C THR A 141 -10.89 17.92 8.30
N ARG A 142 -11.00 16.62 8.63
CA ARG A 142 -11.64 16.14 9.86
C ARG A 142 -10.66 15.93 11.01
N GLY A 143 -9.34 15.85 10.72
CA GLY A 143 -8.31 15.56 11.72
C GLY A 143 -8.36 14.13 12.24
N GLU A 144 -8.66 13.15 11.37
CA GLU A 144 -8.85 11.75 11.78
C GLU A 144 -8.16 10.74 10.84
N SER A 145 -7.84 9.57 11.38
CA SER A 145 -7.53 8.36 10.59
C SER A 145 -8.82 7.75 10.08
N GLN A 146 -8.87 7.42 8.81
CA GLN A 146 -10.07 6.87 8.19
C GLN A 146 -9.76 5.60 7.40
N ILE A 147 -10.56 4.55 7.64
CA ILE A 147 -10.59 3.32 6.84
C ILE A 147 -11.77 3.40 5.88
N VAL A 148 -11.47 3.51 4.59
CA VAL A 148 -12.46 3.67 3.53
C VAL A 148 -12.75 2.33 2.88
N ARG A 149 -14.03 1.95 2.81
CA ARG A 149 -14.51 0.69 2.20
C ARG A 149 -15.43 0.92 1.01
N GLU A 150 -15.78 2.15 0.73
CA GLU A 150 -16.65 2.54 -0.38
C GLU A 150 -16.20 3.86 -1.01
N GLY A 151 -16.61 4.13 -2.22
CA GLY A 151 -16.27 5.37 -2.92
C GLY A 151 -15.35 5.16 -4.12
N PRO A 152 -14.92 6.27 -4.76
CA PRO A 152 -14.11 6.22 -5.99
C PRO A 152 -12.72 5.64 -5.69
N MET A 153 -12.48 4.43 -6.19
CA MET A 153 -11.30 3.63 -5.86
C MET A 153 -9.99 4.31 -6.25
N VAL A 154 -9.91 4.88 -7.44
CA VAL A 154 -8.69 5.54 -7.93
C VAL A 154 -8.31 6.71 -7.03
N GLU A 155 -9.29 7.53 -6.66
CA GLU A 155 -9.11 8.70 -5.83
C GLU A 155 -8.57 8.33 -4.45
N TYR A 156 -9.14 7.32 -3.81
CA TYR A 156 -8.70 6.86 -2.50
C TYR A 156 -7.36 6.14 -2.52
N ILE A 157 -7.01 5.39 -3.60
CA ILE A 157 -5.65 4.86 -3.77
C ILE A 157 -4.63 6.01 -3.86
N VAL A 158 -4.92 7.06 -4.65
CA VAL A 158 -4.02 8.21 -4.79
C VAL A 158 -3.93 9.01 -3.48
N ALA A 159 -5.04 9.18 -2.76
CA ALA A 159 -5.06 9.82 -1.44
C ALA A 159 -4.22 9.04 -0.44
N SER A 160 -4.38 7.70 -0.40
CA SER A 160 -3.58 6.81 0.45
C SER A 160 -2.07 6.82 0.11
N CYS A 161 -1.69 7.23 -1.10
CA CYS A 161 -0.30 7.38 -1.54
C CYS A 161 0.21 8.84 -1.48
N ALA A 162 -0.59 9.77 -0.96
CA ALA A 162 -0.26 11.20 -0.95
C ALA A 162 0.68 11.56 0.21
N VAL A 163 1.93 11.10 0.13
CA VAL A 163 2.98 11.33 1.14
C VAL A 163 3.19 12.84 1.36
N PRO A 164 3.12 13.31 2.62
CA PRO A 164 3.38 14.73 2.97
C PRO A 164 4.70 15.23 2.42
N GLY A 165 4.71 16.44 1.90
CA GLY A 165 5.89 17.05 1.29
C GLY A 165 6.17 16.56 -0.15
N LEU A 166 5.92 15.31 -0.49
CA LEU A 166 6.01 14.81 -1.87
C LEU A 166 4.74 15.16 -2.66
N PHE A 167 3.57 14.87 -2.10
CA PHE A 167 2.29 15.24 -2.68
C PHE A 167 1.64 16.39 -1.92
N ARG A 168 0.96 17.28 -2.64
CA ARG A 168 -0.07 18.13 -2.04
C ARG A 168 -1.16 17.20 -1.50
N GLY A 169 -1.80 17.54 -0.39
CA GLY A 169 -2.97 16.78 0.02
C GLY A 169 -3.94 16.56 -1.15
N TYR A 170 -4.48 15.36 -1.28
CA TYR A 170 -5.38 14.98 -2.36
C TYR A 170 -6.83 15.29 -1.97
N LYS A 171 -7.57 15.99 -2.86
CA LYS A 171 -8.95 16.40 -2.56
C LYS A 171 -9.94 15.42 -3.14
N ILE A 172 -10.88 14.96 -2.29
CA ILE A 172 -12.03 14.13 -2.67
C ILE A 172 -13.27 14.77 -2.03
N ASP A 173 -14.28 15.12 -2.81
CA ASP A 173 -15.54 15.70 -2.38
C ASP A 173 -15.40 16.89 -1.40
N GLY A 174 -14.41 17.74 -1.65
CA GLY A 174 -14.13 18.92 -0.85
C GLY A 174 -13.24 18.68 0.37
N GLU A 175 -13.03 17.46 0.81
CA GLU A 175 -12.14 17.08 1.90
C GLU A 175 -10.71 16.85 1.42
N LEU A 176 -9.74 17.10 2.29
CA LEU A 176 -8.31 16.98 2.02
C LEU A 176 -7.73 15.76 2.71
N PHE A 177 -7.04 14.92 1.95
CA PHE A 177 -6.44 13.69 2.44
C PHE A 177 -4.93 13.66 2.22
N TRP A 178 -4.24 13.01 3.14
CA TRP A 178 -2.87 12.58 3.01
C TRP A 178 -2.75 11.06 3.10
N ASP A 179 -1.54 10.56 2.87
CA ASP A 179 -1.16 9.16 2.93
C ASP A 179 -1.67 8.48 4.21
N GLY A 180 -2.19 7.26 4.05
CA GLY A 180 -2.66 6.46 5.16
C GLY A 180 -1.57 6.19 6.19
N ALA A 181 -0.32 6.11 5.76
CA ALA A 181 0.82 5.90 6.64
C ALA A 181 0.95 6.96 7.73
N VAL A 182 0.46 8.18 7.53
CA VAL A 182 0.54 9.26 8.53
C VAL A 182 -0.21 8.90 9.81
N SER A 183 -1.32 8.17 9.70
CA SER A 183 -2.18 7.82 10.83
C SER A 183 -2.33 6.33 11.10
N ASP A 184 -2.22 5.49 10.06
CA ASP A 184 -2.30 4.02 10.16
C ASP A 184 -1.46 3.37 9.06
N SER A 185 -0.21 3.05 9.37
CA SER A 185 0.72 2.49 8.40
C SER A 185 0.51 1.00 8.10
N SER A 186 -0.18 0.29 8.99
CA SER A 186 -0.48 -1.15 8.87
C SER A 186 -1.94 -1.40 9.21
N PRO A 187 -2.87 -1.13 8.28
CA PRO A 187 -4.30 -1.08 8.57
C PRO A 187 -4.91 -2.48 8.69
N PHE A 188 -4.83 -3.07 9.87
CA PHE A 188 -5.47 -4.36 10.18
C PHE A 188 -6.36 -4.32 11.42
N GLN A 189 -6.28 -3.28 12.25
CA GLN A 189 -7.01 -3.21 13.52
C GLN A 189 -8.52 -3.28 13.33
N HIS A 190 -9.02 -2.75 12.21
CA HIS A 190 -10.45 -2.83 11.87
C HIS A 190 -10.93 -4.26 11.55
N PHE A 191 -10.03 -5.18 11.23
CA PHE A 191 -10.34 -6.60 11.06
C PHE A 191 -10.52 -7.34 12.39
N LEU A 192 -9.95 -6.81 13.48
CA LEU A 192 -10.03 -7.43 14.80
C LEU A 192 -11.44 -7.42 15.39
N THR A 193 -12.29 -6.54 14.88
CA THR A 193 -13.71 -6.41 15.30
C THR A 193 -14.71 -6.99 14.30
N ASP A 194 -14.23 -7.53 13.17
CA ASP A 194 -15.10 -8.17 12.17
C ASP A 194 -15.16 -9.68 12.45
N ASP A 195 -16.35 -10.18 12.81
CA ASP A 195 -16.56 -11.58 13.15
C ASP A 195 -16.40 -12.54 11.96
N ARG A 196 -16.47 -12.02 10.74
CA ARG A 196 -16.22 -12.80 9.52
C ARG A 196 -14.75 -13.18 9.35
N ILE A 197 -13.84 -12.46 10.03
CA ILE A 197 -12.40 -12.62 9.92
C ILE A 197 -11.88 -13.42 11.12
N SER A 198 -11.31 -14.58 10.87
CA SER A 198 -10.68 -15.44 11.87
C SER A 198 -9.17 -15.24 11.96
N SER A 199 -8.55 -14.87 10.83
CA SER A 199 -7.10 -14.82 10.68
C SER A 199 -6.67 -13.56 9.95
N VAL A 200 -5.56 -12.96 10.38
CA VAL A 200 -4.98 -11.76 9.76
C VAL A 200 -3.51 -12.00 9.43
N LEU A 201 -3.16 -11.87 8.16
CA LEU A 201 -1.78 -11.85 7.70
C LEU A 201 -1.37 -10.39 7.48
N VAL A 202 -0.30 -9.95 8.13
CA VAL A 202 0.22 -8.58 7.99
C VAL A 202 1.55 -8.64 7.26
N HIS A 203 1.66 -7.97 6.12
CA HIS A 203 2.90 -7.85 5.37
C HIS A 203 3.50 -6.45 5.52
N VAL A 204 4.65 -6.40 6.18
CA VAL A 204 5.44 -5.18 6.41
C VAL A 204 6.68 -5.20 5.51
N VAL A 205 7.01 -4.06 4.92
CA VAL A 205 8.28 -3.88 4.18
C VAL A 205 9.17 -2.94 4.97
N SER A 206 10.33 -3.44 5.41
CA SER A 206 11.29 -2.69 6.20
C SER A 206 12.52 -2.29 5.37
N HIS A 207 12.94 -1.05 5.53
CA HIS A 207 14.17 -0.51 4.94
C HIS A 207 15.17 -0.21 6.06
N LYS A 208 15.82 -1.25 6.58
CA LYS A 208 16.81 -1.08 7.64
C LYS A 208 18.11 -0.50 7.07
N GLU A 209 18.31 0.78 7.27
CA GLU A 209 19.63 1.39 7.16
C GLU A 209 20.35 1.31 8.52
N PRO A 210 21.63 0.88 8.57
CA PRO A 210 22.39 0.96 9.80
C PRO A 210 22.46 2.44 10.25
N TRP A 211 22.06 2.71 11.48
CA TRP A 211 22.15 4.01 12.14
C TRP A 211 23.47 4.76 11.88
N ARG A 212 24.59 4.01 11.82
CA ARG A 212 25.95 4.56 11.69
C ARG A 212 26.28 5.15 10.31
N SER A 213 25.48 4.87 9.29
CA SER A 213 25.70 5.38 7.92
C SER A 213 24.84 6.60 7.54
N ALA A 214 23.87 6.95 8.37
CA ALA A 214 22.94 8.04 8.06
C ALA A 214 23.53 9.40 8.48
N ARG A 215 23.55 10.36 7.55
CA ARG A 215 23.73 11.78 7.91
C ARG A 215 22.39 12.29 8.46
N PRO A 216 22.29 12.67 9.73
CA PRO A 216 21.02 13.10 10.31
C PRO A 216 20.58 14.43 9.68
N THR A 217 19.48 14.37 8.93
CA THR A 217 18.75 15.56 8.45
C THR A 217 17.42 15.64 9.17
N VAL A 218 16.79 16.81 9.14
CA VAL A 218 15.44 16.99 9.74
C VAL A 218 14.45 15.99 9.11
N ALA A 219 14.47 15.83 7.80
CA ALA A 219 13.62 14.86 7.11
C ALA A 219 13.89 13.41 7.54
N TRP A 220 15.16 13.05 7.75
CA TRP A 220 15.55 11.76 8.28
C TRP A 220 15.02 11.58 9.71
N ALA A 221 15.17 12.57 10.59
CA ALA A 221 14.71 12.50 11.97
C ALA A 221 13.18 12.31 12.05
N PHE A 222 12.41 13.04 11.25
CA PHE A 222 10.97 12.86 11.16
C PHE A 222 10.59 11.48 10.62
N GLY A 223 11.31 10.98 9.62
CA GLY A 223 11.10 9.62 9.09
C GLY A 223 11.36 8.54 10.14
N GLN A 224 12.44 8.68 10.94
CA GLN A 224 12.72 7.76 12.04
C GLN A 224 11.67 7.83 13.15
N ALA A 225 11.27 9.03 13.57
CA ALA A 225 10.21 9.20 14.57
C ALA A 225 8.90 8.56 14.10
N HIS A 226 8.52 8.78 12.84
CA HIS A 226 7.34 8.15 12.25
C HIS A 226 7.45 6.62 12.25
N GLN A 227 8.61 6.06 11.87
CA GLN A 227 8.81 4.60 11.86
C GLN A 227 8.68 4.01 13.27
N ILE A 228 9.24 4.66 14.29
CA ILE A 228 9.13 4.23 15.69
C ILE A 228 7.65 4.18 16.13
N VAL A 229 6.88 5.21 15.78
CA VAL A 229 5.44 5.26 16.09
C VAL A 229 4.69 4.14 15.34
N ALA A 230 4.99 3.94 14.06
CA ALA A 230 4.37 2.91 13.24
C ALA A 230 4.67 1.49 13.77
N ASP A 231 5.93 1.22 14.16
CA ASP A 231 6.34 -0.06 14.76
C ASP A 231 5.58 -0.29 16.08
N ARG A 232 5.46 0.74 16.93
CA ARG A 232 4.72 0.64 18.20
C ARG A 232 3.22 0.43 17.99
N PHE A 233 2.65 1.07 16.96
CA PHE A 233 1.25 0.87 16.59
C PHE A 233 0.99 -0.58 16.11
N LEU A 234 1.91 -1.14 15.34
CA LEU A 234 1.87 -2.54 14.92
C LEU A 234 1.92 -3.48 16.14
N GLU A 235 2.88 -3.30 17.05
CA GLU A 235 3.01 -4.09 18.28
C GLU A 235 1.70 -4.09 19.09
N LEU A 236 1.16 -2.91 19.38
CA LEU A 236 -0.10 -2.76 20.12
C LEU A 236 -1.27 -3.45 19.40
N GLY A 237 -1.33 -3.35 18.06
CA GLY A 237 -2.35 -4.03 17.27
C GLY A 237 -2.25 -5.55 17.37
N LEU A 238 -1.02 -6.12 17.37
CA LEU A 238 -0.79 -7.55 17.54
C LEU A 238 -1.23 -8.02 18.94
N GLU A 239 -0.87 -7.26 19.99
CA GLU A 239 -1.30 -7.52 21.37
C GLU A 239 -2.84 -7.50 21.49
N CYS A 240 -3.49 -6.47 20.94
CA CYS A 240 -4.96 -6.36 20.92
C CYS A 240 -5.63 -7.53 20.19
N GLY A 241 -5.05 -7.98 19.07
CA GLY A 241 -5.57 -9.11 18.31
C GLY A 241 -5.51 -10.42 19.08
N SER A 242 -4.39 -10.67 19.78
CA SER A 242 -4.24 -11.83 20.65
C SER A 242 -5.28 -11.83 21.78
N LEU A 243 -5.51 -10.69 22.42
CA LEU A 243 -6.54 -10.54 23.47
C LEU A 243 -7.98 -10.77 22.94
N ARG A 244 -8.22 -10.57 21.65
CA ARG A 244 -9.51 -10.81 20.98
C ARG A 244 -9.64 -12.23 20.41
N GLY A 245 -8.66 -13.10 20.62
CA GLY A 245 -8.65 -14.46 20.09
C GLY A 245 -8.50 -14.56 18.57
N LYS A 246 -8.03 -13.50 17.91
CA LYS A 246 -7.72 -13.51 16.47
C LYS A 246 -6.34 -14.13 16.24
N ARG A 247 -6.22 -14.96 15.22
CA ARG A 247 -4.91 -15.46 14.78
C ARG A 247 -4.25 -14.42 13.90
N ILE A 248 -3.07 -13.92 14.27
CA ILE A 248 -2.37 -12.89 13.51
C ILE A 248 -0.93 -13.34 13.27
N LEU A 249 -0.49 -13.24 12.01
CA LEU A 249 0.88 -13.45 11.60
C LEU A 249 1.40 -12.18 10.91
N ALA A 250 2.43 -11.57 11.47
CA ALA A 250 3.11 -10.45 10.84
C ALA A 250 4.43 -10.92 10.22
N LEU A 251 4.58 -10.71 8.91
CA LEU A 251 5.77 -11.03 8.15
C LEU A 251 6.44 -9.76 7.64
N THR A 252 7.75 -9.65 7.86
CA THR A 252 8.54 -8.50 7.43
C THR A 252 9.50 -8.88 6.32
N THR A 253 9.36 -8.25 5.16
CA THR A 253 10.37 -8.31 4.10
C THR A 253 11.36 -7.17 4.27
N SER A 254 12.62 -7.50 4.55
CA SER A 254 13.70 -6.51 4.68
C SER A 254 14.40 -6.31 3.34
N VAL A 255 14.43 -5.09 2.84
CA VAL A 255 15.06 -4.73 1.57
C VAL A 255 15.97 -3.51 1.73
N PRO A 256 17.02 -3.37 0.89
CA PRO A 256 17.80 -2.14 0.83
C PRO A 256 16.92 -0.95 0.42
N LYS A 257 17.31 0.25 0.85
CA LYS A 257 16.65 1.48 0.43
C LYS A 257 17.10 1.86 -0.98
N TYR A 258 16.19 1.85 -1.92
CA TYR A 258 16.44 2.24 -3.30
C TYR A 258 15.87 3.63 -3.60
N GLY A 259 16.55 4.37 -4.46
CA GLY A 259 16.01 5.62 -4.99
C GLY A 259 14.89 5.35 -6.02
N PHE A 260 13.86 6.19 -6.05
CA PHE A 260 12.71 6.06 -6.96
C PHE A 260 13.09 5.92 -8.44
N TRP A 261 14.18 6.55 -8.85
CA TRP A 261 14.68 6.54 -10.24
C TRP A 261 15.73 5.47 -10.52
N GLN A 262 16.11 4.67 -9.52
CA GLN A 262 17.10 3.61 -9.68
C GLN A 262 16.52 2.51 -10.56
N ARG A 263 17.29 2.16 -11.62
CA ARG A 263 16.89 1.10 -12.56
C ARG A 263 17.34 -0.26 -12.05
N GLY A 264 16.64 -1.33 -12.49
CA GLY A 264 17.03 -2.70 -12.17
C GLY A 264 16.66 -3.15 -10.75
N THR A 265 15.86 -2.36 -10.01
CA THR A 265 15.47 -2.69 -8.64
C THR A 265 14.14 -3.45 -8.57
N SER A 266 13.35 -3.46 -9.63
CA SER A 266 12.02 -4.08 -9.65
C SER A 266 12.07 -5.58 -9.37
N GLU A 267 12.94 -6.30 -10.06
CA GLU A 267 13.09 -7.76 -9.93
C GLU A 267 13.59 -8.16 -8.54
N PRO A 268 14.72 -7.63 -8.02
CA PRO A 268 15.17 -7.97 -6.67
C PRO A 268 14.13 -7.67 -5.58
N LEU A 269 13.35 -6.59 -5.72
CA LEU A 269 12.30 -6.24 -4.77
C LEU A 269 11.13 -7.22 -4.85
N TYR A 270 10.72 -7.61 -6.05
CA TYR A 270 9.68 -8.60 -6.26
C TYR A 270 10.09 -9.97 -5.68
N GLU A 271 11.31 -10.42 -5.99
CA GLU A 271 11.87 -11.68 -5.47
C GLU A 271 11.96 -11.68 -3.94
N ALA A 272 12.32 -10.55 -3.31
CA ALA A 272 12.36 -10.44 -1.86
C ALA A 272 10.97 -10.68 -1.23
N GLY A 273 9.93 -10.06 -1.77
CA GLY A 273 8.56 -10.28 -1.30
C GLY A 273 8.08 -11.71 -1.53
N TYR A 274 8.40 -12.26 -2.71
CA TYR A 274 8.06 -13.64 -3.07
C TYR A 274 8.72 -14.65 -2.09
N LYS A 275 10.00 -14.49 -1.84
CA LYS A 275 10.80 -15.34 -0.95
C LYS A 275 10.28 -15.30 0.49
N THR A 276 9.82 -14.14 0.98
CA THR A 276 9.24 -14.03 2.32
C THR A 276 8.07 -15.00 2.53
N VAL A 277 7.22 -15.18 1.52
CA VAL A 277 6.11 -16.15 1.60
C VAL A 277 6.63 -17.59 1.56
N GLU A 278 7.54 -17.91 0.63
CA GLU A 278 8.07 -19.27 0.49
C GLU A 278 8.78 -19.74 1.78
N GLU A 279 9.54 -18.85 2.42
CA GLU A 279 10.25 -19.15 3.67
C GLU A 279 9.31 -19.28 4.88
N ASN A 280 8.09 -18.74 4.81
CA ASN A 280 7.12 -18.77 5.91
C ASN A 280 5.84 -19.53 5.56
N LEU A 281 5.87 -20.36 4.52
CA LEU A 281 4.67 -20.99 3.97
C LEU A 281 3.95 -21.88 5.00
N GLU A 282 4.69 -22.61 5.84
CA GLU A 282 4.13 -23.45 6.90
C GLU A 282 3.37 -22.60 7.91
N ASN A 283 3.99 -21.52 8.43
CA ASN A 283 3.36 -20.61 9.38
C ASN A 283 2.09 -19.96 8.79
N ILE A 284 2.13 -19.63 7.49
CA ILE A 284 0.95 -19.07 6.80
C ILE A 284 -0.16 -20.13 6.68
N ARG A 285 0.18 -21.38 6.42
CA ARG A 285 -0.81 -22.48 6.37
C ARG A 285 -1.42 -22.78 7.75
N GLU A 286 -0.64 -22.70 8.79
CA GLU A 286 -1.13 -22.84 10.18
C GLU A 286 -2.06 -21.68 10.58
N LEU A 287 -1.87 -20.50 9.98
CA LEU A 287 -2.75 -19.35 10.20
C LEU A 287 -4.15 -19.58 9.60
N LEU A 288 -4.28 -20.35 8.52
CA LEU A 288 -5.55 -20.59 7.81
C LEU A 288 -6.45 -21.58 8.56
#